data_2b62354b7ca334fd0a0651c935496d69
#
_entry.id   2b62354b7ca334fd0a0651c935496d69
#
_cell.length_a   1.000
_cell.length_b   1.000
_cell.length_c   1.000
_cell.angle_alpha   90.00
_cell.angle_beta   90.00
_cell.angle_gamma   90.00
#
_symmetry.space_group_name_H-M   'P 1'
#
loop_
_entity.id
_entity.type
_entity.pdbx_description
1 polymer ?
#
loop_
_entity_poly.entity_id
_entity_poly.type
_entity_poly.pdbx_seq_one_letter_code
_entity_poly.pdbx_strand_id
1 'polypeptide(L)'
;MITSRQVRAARALLGWTQETLADKALVALTALKRFESETGLQVREDTRDRVRAALEASGIMFLVSERGEGVMLVQKPDVARKPVRRRT
;
A
#
# COMPACT_ATOMS: atom_id res chain seq x y z
N MET A 1 7.81 8.85 4.99
CA MET A 1 6.57 8.45 5.63
C MET A 1 5.47 8.38 4.60
N ILE A 2 4.64 7.37 4.62
CA ILE A 2 3.62 7.22 3.61
C ILE A 2 2.47 8.18 3.87
N THR A 3 1.79 8.56 2.81
CA THR A 3 0.68 9.50 2.90
C THR A 3 -0.63 8.80 2.61
N SER A 4 -1.74 9.45 2.95
CA SER A 4 -3.06 8.90 2.66
C SER A 4 -3.25 8.68 1.16
N ARG A 5 -2.71 9.59 0.34
CA ARG A 5 -2.83 9.45 -1.10
C ARG A 5 -2.10 8.21 -1.59
N GLN A 6 -0.93 7.94 -1.03
CA GLN A 6 -0.18 6.75 -1.43
C GLN A 6 -0.92 5.49 -1.02
N VAL A 7 -1.57 5.50 0.13
CA VAL A 7 -2.32 4.33 0.59
C VAL A 7 -3.51 4.07 -0.33
N ARG A 8 -4.25 5.11 -0.70
CA ARG A 8 -5.39 4.94 -1.60
C ARG A 8 -4.93 4.47 -2.97
N ALA A 9 -3.83 5.01 -3.47
CA ALA A 9 -3.29 4.59 -4.76
C ALA A 9 -2.82 3.13 -4.73
N ALA A 10 -2.21 2.73 -3.63
CA ALA A 10 -1.75 1.35 -3.48
C ALA A 10 -2.94 0.40 -3.47
N ARG A 11 -4.01 0.76 -2.76
CA ARG A 11 -5.20 -0.08 -2.77
C ARG A 11 -5.77 -0.21 -4.18
N ALA A 12 -5.78 0.89 -4.92
CA ALA A 12 -6.28 0.86 -6.29
C ALA A 12 -5.45 -0.08 -7.15
N LEU A 13 -4.15 -0.03 -7.02
CA LEU A 13 -3.27 -0.90 -7.78
C LEU A 13 -3.49 -2.37 -7.45
N LEU A 14 -3.79 -2.66 -6.20
CA LEU A 14 -4.00 -4.03 -5.76
C LEU A 14 -5.45 -4.50 -5.94
N GLY A 15 -6.36 -3.59 -6.23
CA GLY A 15 -7.77 -3.92 -6.31
C GLY A 15 -8.38 -4.22 -4.96
N TRP A 16 -7.87 -3.64 -3.90
CA TRP A 16 -8.32 -3.92 -2.54
C TRP A 16 -9.30 -2.90 -2.04
N THR A 17 -10.28 -3.36 -1.28
CA THR A 17 -11.17 -2.46 -0.55
C THR A 17 -10.48 -2.02 0.73
N GLN A 18 -11.06 -1.05 1.41
CA GLN A 18 -10.55 -0.64 2.71
C GLN A 18 -10.64 -1.81 3.70
N GLU A 19 -11.71 -2.57 3.64
CA GLU A 19 -11.87 -3.73 4.53
C GLU A 19 -10.76 -4.75 4.32
N THR A 20 -10.41 -4.99 3.06
CA THR A 20 -9.34 -5.94 2.77
C THR A 20 -8.01 -5.46 3.35
N LEU A 21 -7.71 -4.19 3.15
CA LEU A 21 -6.45 -3.66 3.67
C LEU A 21 -6.46 -3.66 5.20
N ALA A 22 -7.55 -3.30 5.82
CA ALA A 22 -7.63 -3.27 7.29
C ALA A 22 -7.39 -4.68 7.85
N ASP A 23 -7.95 -5.70 7.21
CA ASP A 23 -7.73 -7.06 7.62
C ASP A 23 -6.28 -7.46 7.47
N LYS A 24 -5.67 -7.15 6.35
CA LYS A 24 -4.29 -7.55 6.12
C LYS A 24 -3.31 -6.80 7.01
N ALA A 25 -3.63 -5.57 7.34
CA ALA A 25 -2.76 -4.76 8.18
C ALA A 25 -3.04 -4.97 9.67
N LEU A 26 -4.12 -5.69 9.99
CA LEU A 26 -4.52 -5.93 11.37
C LEU A 26 -4.79 -4.62 12.10
N VAL A 27 -5.50 -3.73 11.42
CA VAL A 27 -5.92 -2.47 12.04
C VAL A 27 -7.42 -2.34 11.94
N ALA A 28 -8.02 -1.54 12.78
CA ALA A 28 -9.45 -1.30 12.74
C ALA A 28 -9.82 -0.56 11.48
N LEU A 29 -10.96 -0.92 10.89
CA LEU A 29 -11.40 -0.26 9.66
C LEU A 29 -11.58 1.23 9.88
N THR A 30 -12.09 1.64 11.04
CA THR A 30 -12.26 3.06 11.32
C THR A 30 -10.93 3.79 11.37
N ALA A 31 -9.89 3.13 11.87
CA ALA A 31 -8.56 3.74 11.90
C ALA A 31 -8.03 3.92 10.49
N LEU A 32 -8.26 2.93 9.61
CA LEU A 32 -7.82 3.03 8.24
C LEU A 32 -8.59 4.12 7.50
N LYS A 33 -9.89 4.21 7.70
CA LYS A 33 -10.68 5.25 7.06
C LYS A 33 -10.20 6.63 7.49
N ARG A 34 -9.86 6.77 8.75
CA ARG A 34 -9.36 8.05 9.26
C ARG A 34 -8.03 8.41 8.60
N PHE A 35 -7.16 7.41 8.44
CA PHE A 35 -5.88 7.62 7.79
C PHE A 35 -6.09 8.07 6.36
N GLU A 36 -7.01 7.46 5.65
CA GLU A 36 -7.19 7.75 4.22
C GLU A 36 -7.99 9.03 3.95
N SER A 37 -8.63 9.58 4.95
CA SER A 37 -9.53 10.70 4.72
C SER A 37 -8.87 12.05 4.57
N GLU A 38 -7.62 12.15 4.92
CA GLU A 38 -6.91 13.41 4.83
C GLU A 38 -7.57 14.55 5.59
N THR A 39 -8.16 14.26 6.73
CA THR A 39 -8.84 15.29 7.48
C THR A 39 -7.93 16.05 8.42
N GLY A 40 -6.67 15.74 8.42
CA GLY A 40 -5.76 16.37 9.32
C GLY A 40 -5.70 15.74 10.69
N LEU A 41 -6.46 14.70 10.92
CA LEU A 41 -6.40 14.02 12.18
C LEU A 41 -5.13 13.20 12.25
N GLN A 42 -4.58 13.15 13.43
CA GLN A 42 -3.39 12.37 13.60
C GLN A 42 -3.68 10.89 13.55
N VAL A 43 -2.82 10.15 12.92
CA VAL A 43 -2.93 8.72 12.84
C VAL A 43 -1.83 8.13 13.71
N ARG A 44 -2.17 7.13 14.48
CA ARG A 44 -1.19 6.48 15.34
C ARG A 44 -0.09 5.91 14.46
N GLU A 45 1.13 6.02 14.93
CA GLU A 45 2.28 5.57 14.20
C GLU A 45 2.22 4.09 13.95
N ASP A 46 1.72 3.33 14.91
CA ASP A 46 1.61 1.90 14.75
C ASP A 46 0.59 1.55 13.65
N THR A 47 -0.49 2.30 13.51
CA THR A 47 -1.45 2.07 12.43
C THR A 47 -0.77 2.30 11.08
N ARG A 48 -0.04 3.38 10.97
CA ARG A 48 0.68 3.70 9.74
C ARG A 48 1.69 2.62 9.40
N ASP A 49 2.42 2.15 10.39
CA ASP A 49 3.44 1.13 10.18
C ASP A 49 2.83 -0.19 9.75
N ARG A 50 1.71 -0.57 10.34
CA ARG A 50 1.04 -1.82 9.98
C ARG A 50 0.47 -1.75 8.57
N VAL A 51 -0.10 -0.61 8.21
CA VAL A 51 -0.63 -0.42 6.86
C VAL A 51 0.51 -0.48 5.85
N ARG A 52 1.61 0.19 6.13
CA ARG A 52 2.76 0.18 5.25
C ARG A 52 3.29 -1.24 5.07
N ALA A 53 3.44 -1.96 6.16
CA ALA A 53 3.99 -3.33 6.10
C ALA A 53 3.09 -4.24 5.27
N ALA A 54 1.77 -4.12 5.42
CA ALA A 54 0.85 -4.95 4.67
C ALA A 54 0.93 -4.66 3.18
N LEU A 55 1.05 -3.40 2.82
CA LEU A 55 1.14 -3.02 1.41
C LEU A 55 2.49 -3.44 0.82
N GLU A 56 3.55 -3.27 1.56
CA GLU A 56 4.87 -3.69 1.08
C GLU A 56 4.93 -5.20 0.90
N ALA A 57 4.30 -5.94 1.80
CA ALA A 57 4.28 -7.40 1.68
C ALA A 57 3.52 -7.84 0.44
N SER A 58 2.65 -7.00 -0.09
CA SER A 58 1.89 -7.34 -1.29
C SER A 58 2.50 -6.78 -2.56
N GLY A 59 3.70 -6.25 -2.48
CA GLY A 59 4.42 -5.81 -3.66
C GLY A 59 4.42 -4.31 -3.91
N ILE A 60 3.87 -3.54 -3.00
CA ILE A 60 3.85 -2.08 -3.19
C ILE A 60 5.18 -1.49 -2.79
N MET A 61 5.73 -0.64 -3.66
CA MET A 61 6.90 0.15 -3.36
C MET A 61 6.47 1.59 -3.26
N PHE A 62 6.81 2.24 -2.15
CA PHE A 62 6.46 3.64 -1.94
C PHE A 62 7.58 4.53 -2.46
N LEU A 63 7.22 5.52 -3.27
CA LEU A 63 8.19 6.38 -3.92
C LEU A 63 8.04 7.80 -3.42
N VAL A 64 9.13 8.43 -3.10
CA VAL A 64 9.13 9.81 -2.64
C VAL A 64 10.35 10.50 -3.21
N SER A 65 10.16 11.69 -3.74
CA SER A 65 11.29 12.48 -4.22
C SER A 65 10.93 13.94 -4.04
N GLU A 66 11.84 14.82 -4.36
CA GLU A 66 11.57 16.24 -4.32
C GLU A 66 10.47 16.61 -5.26
N ARG A 67 10.24 15.81 -6.28
CA ARG A 67 9.24 16.13 -7.28
C ARG A 67 7.87 15.59 -6.94
N GLY A 68 7.78 14.68 -5.98
CA GLY A 68 6.47 14.17 -5.63
C GLY A 68 6.53 12.81 -4.97
N GLU A 69 5.38 12.21 -4.87
CA GLU A 69 5.24 10.92 -4.21
C GLU A 69 4.46 9.99 -5.12
N GLY A 70 4.63 8.71 -4.93
CA GLY A 70 3.90 7.73 -5.74
C GLY A 70 3.99 6.35 -5.15
N VAL A 71 3.42 5.40 -5.85
CA VAL A 71 3.51 3.99 -5.49
C VAL A 71 3.65 3.18 -6.76
N MET A 72 4.24 2.03 -6.63
CA MET A 72 4.39 1.11 -7.75
C MET A 72 4.10 -0.29 -7.24
N LEU A 73 3.32 -1.05 -8.00
CA LEU A 73 3.13 -2.46 -7.69
C LEU A 73 4.21 -3.23 -8.42
N VAL A 74 5.13 -3.77 -7.68
CA VAL A 74 6.27 -4.45 -8.25
C VAL A 74 5.88 -5.88 -8.61
N GLN A 75 6.19 -6.29 -9.82
CA GLN A 75 5.92 -7.64 -10.20
C GLN A 75 6.94 -8.50 -9.57
N LYS A 76 6.53 -9.48 -8.83
CA LYS A 76 7.40 -10.32 -8.19
C LYS A 76 8.22 -11.00 -9.10
N PRO A 77 9.41 -11.06 -8.89
CA PRO A 77 10.30 -11.74 -9.76
C PRO A 77 10.00 -13.08 -9.54
N ASP A 78 9.19 -13.48 -9.40
CA ASP A 78 8.79 -14.64 -9.29
C ASP A 78 9.53 -15.54 -9.77
N VAL A 79 10.35 -15.61 -9.26
CA VAL A 79 11.07 -16.56 -9.51
C VAL A 79 10.49 -17.58 -10.05
N ALA A 80 9.57 -17.77 -9.70
CA ALA A 80 8.96 -18.82 -10.11
C ALA A 80 8.57 -18.62 -11.43
N ARG A 81 8.62 -17.75 -11.89
CA ARG A 81 8.09 -17.68 -13.07
C ARG A 81 8.93 -17.43 -14.01
N LYS A 82 9.14 -17.71 -14.27
CA LYS A 82 9.61 -17.66 -15.19
C LYS A 82 9.47 -17.10 -16.11
N PRO A 83 9.98 -16.89 -16.74
CA PRO A 83 9.84 -16.25 -17.46
C PRO A 83 9.32 -16.37 -18.46
N VAL A 84 9.25 -16.41 -18.93
CA VAL A 84 8.75 -16.56 -19.72
C VAL A 84 8.59 -16.36 -20.50
N ARG A 85 8.59 -16.41 -20.77
CA ARG A 85 8.32 -16.33 -21.34
C ARG A 85 8.19 -15.94 -22.04
N ARG A 86 8.44 -15.86 -22.37
CA ARG A 86 8.26 -15.58 -22.97
C ARG A 86 8.21 -15.48 -23.73
N ARG A 87 8.42 -15.60 -24.03
CA ARG A 87 8.36 -15.64 -24.72
C ARG A 87 8.19 -15.56 -25.35
N THR A 88 8.38 -15.42 -25.47
CA THR A 88 8.15 -15.46 -26.04
C THR A 88 8.06 -15.60 -26.27
#